data_780d095c10417302328ec16852ad8879
#
_entry.id   780d095c10417302328ec16852ad8879
#
_cell.length_a   1.000
_cell.length_b   1.000
_cell.length_c   1.000
_cell.angle_alpha   90.00
_cell.angle_beta   90.00
_cell.angle_gamma   90.00
#
_symmetry.space_group_name_H-M   'P 1'
#
loop_
_entity.id
_entity.type
_entity.pdbx_description
1 polymer ?
#
loop_
_entity_poly.entity_id
_entity_poly.type
_entity_poly.pdbx_seq_one_letter_code
_entity_poly.pdbx_strand_id
1 'polypeptide(L)'
;MNAPERLWRGLAHHDWEAVRAQFHPSAVIERAGDGARLGVEDYVAAHRVAAGRGEGEIEVLRSIVDGKATVIEARVGQRRCAGIYDLHDGRIASAVEYWAPPAP
;
A
#
# COMPACT_ATOMS: atom_id res chain seq x y z
N MET A 1 -5.94 12.04 9.10
CA MET A 1 -5.48 11.03 8.13
C MET A 1 -4.71 9.97 8.89
N ASN A 2 -5.06 8.69 8.71
CA ASN A 2 -4.39 7.58 9.38
C ASN A 2 -3.17 7.07 8.59
N ALA A 3 -2.47 6.05 9.14
CA ALA A 3 -1.26 5.54 8.50
C ALA A 3 -1.49 4.96 7.10
N PRO A 4 -2.53 4.13 6.84
CA PRO A 4 -2.78 3.65 5.47
C PRO A 4 -3.07 4.76 4.48
N GLU A 5 -3.78 5.79 4.88
CA GLU A 5 -4.06 6.95 4.01
C GLU A 5 -2.77 7.72 3.72
N ARG A 6 -1.91 7.92 4.73
CA ARG A 6 -0.61 8.55 4.53
C ARG A 6 0.33 7.70 3.68
N LEU A 7 0.24 6.36 3.81
CA LEU A 7 0.98 5.44 2.97
C LEU A 7 0.69 5.69 1.49
N TRP A 8 -0.57 5.67 1.11
CA TRP A 8 -0.96 5.83 -0.29
C TRP A 8 -0.66 7.22 -0.82
N ARG A 9 -0.74 8.25 0.03
CA ARG A 9 -0.31 9.60 -0.32
C ARG A 9 1.20 9.64 -0.59
N GLY A 10 1.99 8.99 0.26
CA GLY A 10 3.43 8.87 0.06
C GLY A 10 3.79 8.14 -1.23
N LEU A 11 3.08 7.05 -1.52
CA LEU A 11 3.28 6.30 -2.77
C LEU A 11 2.97 7.18 -3.99
N ALA A 12 1.87 7.94 -3.94
CA ALA A 12 1.48 8.83 -5.04
C ALA A 12 2.50 9.93 -5.31
N HIS A 13 3.16 10.42 -4.27
CA HIS A 13 4.15 11.50 -4.38
C HIS A 13 5.59 11.00 -4.45
N HIS A 14 5.80 9.69 -4.48
CA HIS A 14 7.13 9.06 -4.46
C HIS A 14 7.96 9.50 -3.25
N ASP A 15 7.30 9.72 -2.11
CA ASP A 15 7.94 10.09 -0.85
C ASP A 15 8.22 8.82 -0.04
N TRP A 16 9.37 8.20 -0.33
CA TRP A 16 9.69 6.88 0.22
C TRP A 16 9.91 6.90 1.73
N GLU A 17 10.42 8.00 2.27
CA GLU A 17 10.56 8.16 3.72
C GLU A 17 9.19 8.19 4.41
N ALA A 18 8.23 8.92 3.83
CA ALA A 18 6.86 8.96 4.35
C ALA A 18 6.21 7.57 4.27
N VAL A 19 6.47 6.83 3.19
CA VAL A 19 5.97 5.45 3.04
C VAL A 19 6.50 4.57 4.18
N ARG A 20 7.81 4.56 4.40
CA ARG A 20 8.42 3.77 5.48
C ARG A 20 7.86 4.12 6.84
N ALA A 21 7.64 5.40 7.10
CA ALA A 21 7.21 5.89 8.41
C ALA A 21 5.83 5.36 8.82
N GLN A 22 5.02 4.88 7.87
CA GLN A 22 3.68 4.40 8.18
C GLN A 22 3.67 2.96 8.70
N PHE A 23 4.78 2.24 8.60
CA PHE A 23 4.88 0.84 9.00
C PHE A 23 5.65 0.66 10.28
N HIS A 24 5.28 -0.37 11.06
CA HIS A 24 6.21 -0.95 12.02
C HIS A 24 7.39 -1.56 11.26
N PRO A 25 8.62 -1.48 11.81
CA PRO A 25 9.78 -2.05 11.13
C PRO A 25 9.65 -3.54 10.82
N SER A 26 8.88 -4.28 11.62
CA SER A 26 8.65 -5.72 11.44
C SER A 26 7.38 -6.02 10.65
N ALA A 27 6.73 -5.03 10.07
CA ALA A 27 5.49 -5.24 9.33
C ALA A 27 5.71 -6.16 8.13
N VAL A 28 4.68 -6.95 7.83
CA VAL A 28 4.66 -7.83 6.67
C VAL A 28 3.45 -7.47 5.82
N ILE A 29 3.71 -7.29 4.53
CA ILE A 29 2.68 -7.01 3.54
C ILE A 29 2.53 -8.26 2.66
N GLU A 30 1.37 -8.91 2.74
CA GLU A 30 1.09 -10.05 1.90
C GLU A 30 0.43 -9.61 0.60
N ARG A 31 0.91 -10.15 -0.51
CA ARG A 31 0.28 -9.98 -1.81
C ARG A 31 -0.58 -11.22 -2.07
N ALA A 32 -1.90 -11.04 -2.04
CA ALA A 32 -2.84 -12.16 -2.02
C ALA A 32 -2.77 -13.05 -3.27
N GLY A 33 -2.48 -12.46 -4.44
CA GLY A 33 -2.52 -13.19 -5.70
C GLY A 33 -1.53 -14.35 -5.78
N ASP A 34 -0.28 -14.12 -5.38
CA ASP A 34 0.77 -15.14 -5.40
C ASP A 34 1.23 -15.56 -4.00
N GLY A 35 0.66 -14.97 -2.95
CA GLY A 35 1.02 -15.26 -1.58
C GLY A 35 2.37 -14.69 -1.14
N ALA A 36 3.00 -13.85 -1.95
CA ALA A 36 4.29 -13.26 -1.59
C ALA A 36 4.15 -12.40 -0.32
N ARG A 37 5.15 -12.48 0.54
CA ARG A 37 5.19 -11.74 1.81
C ARG A 37 6.40 -10.83 1.78
N LEU A 38 6.16 -9.52 1.85
CA LEU A 38 7.20 -8.50 1.75
C LEU A 38 7.39 -7.81 3.09
N GLY A 39 8.64 -7.62 3.48
CA GLY A 39 8.98 -6.66 4.54
C GLY A 39 8.90 -5.24 3.97
N VAL A 40 9.06 -4.26 4.85
CA VAL A 40 8.89 -2.85 4.47
C VAL A 40 9.85 -2.42 3.37
N GLU A 41 11.14 -2.79 3.47
CA GLU A 41 12.12 -2.35 2.48
C GLU A 41 11.91 -2.96 1.10
N ASP A 42 11.50 -4.23 1.05
CA ASP A 42 11.17 -4.87 -0.23
C ASP A 42 9.92 -4.25 -0.84
N TYR A 43 8.93 -3.91 -0.01
CA TYR A 43 7.72 -3.23 -0.46
C TYR A 43 8.05 -1.86 -1.08
N VAL A 44 8.88 -1.07 -0.39
CA VAL A 44 9.34 0.23 -0.90
C VAL A 44 10.10 0.05 -2.20
N ALA A 45 11.03 -0.92 -2.25
CA ALA A 45 11.84 -1.16 -3.43
C ALA A 45 10.98 -1.52 -4.65
N ALA A 46 9.95 -2.35 -4.47
CA ALA A 46 9.03 -2.72 -5.55
C ALA A 46 8.29 -1.50 -6.10
N HIS A 47 7.81 -0.62 -5.22
CA HIS A 47 7.13 0.60 -5.65
C HIS A 47 8.07 1.58 -6.33
N ARG A 48 9.32 1.69 -5.88
CA ARG A 48 10.31 2.55 -6.54
C ARG A 48 10.61 2.09 -7.95
N VAL A 49 10.74 0.78 -8.15
CA VAL A 49 10.95 0.21 -9.48
C VAL A 49 9.78 0.54 -10.40
N ALA A 50 8.55 0.31 -9.93
CA ALA A 50 7.35 0.61 -10.70
C ALA A 50 7.25 2.10 -11.05
N ALA A 51 7.55 2.99 -10.10
CA ALA A 51 7.56 4.43 -10.33
C ALA A 51 8.60 4.82 -11.38
N GLY A 52 9.79 4.22 -11.34
CA GLY A 52 10.85 4.46 -12.32
C GLY A 52 10.49 4.03 -13.74
N ARG A 53 9.55 3.10 -13.87
CA ARG A 53 9.02 2.65 -15.17
C ARG A 53 7.85 3.49 -15.66
N GLY A 54 7.38 4.47 -14.87
CA GLY A 54 6.22 5.27 -15.22
C GLY A 54 4.93 4.45 -15.25
N GLU A 55 4.78 3.49 -14.35
CA GLU A 55 3.65 2.54 -14.37
C GLU A 55 2.34 3.12 -13.85
N GLY A 56 2.18 4.43 -13.93
CA GLY A 56 0.90 5.06 -13.77
C GLY A 56 0.74 5.89 -12.51
N GLU A 57 -0.25 6.74 -12.56
CA GLU A 57 -0.61 7.60 -11.45
C GLU A 57 -1.40 6.82 -10.41
N ILE A 58 -1.29 7.25 -9.16
CA ILE A 58 -2.01 6.65 -8.04
C ILE A 58 -3.15 7.57 -7.64
N GLU A 59 -4.34 7.00 -7.51
CA GLU A 59 -5.52 7.70 -7.01
C GLU A 59 -6.20 6.82 -5.97
N VAL A 60 -6.40 7.36 -4.77
CA VAL A 60 -7.20 6.68 -3.75
C VAL A 60 -8.67 6.89 -4.08
N LEU A 61 -9.39 5.78 -4.28
CA LEU A 61 -10.80 5.80 -4.62
C LEU A 61 -11.69 5.74 -3.39
N ARG A 62 -11.24 5.03 -2.35
CA ARG A 62 -12.06 4.80 -1.16
C ARG A 62 -11.18 4.45 0.03
N SER A 63 -11.55 4.97 1.19
CA SER A 63 -10.94 4.60 2.46
C SER A 63 -12.05 4.29 3.46
N ILE A 64 -11.98 3.12 4.08
CA ILE A 64 -12.94 2.67 5.08
C ILE A 64 -12.17 2.32 6.34
N VAL A 65 -12.55 2.95 7.45
CA VAL A 65 -11.88 2.73 8.74
C VAL A 65 -12.85 2.04 9.70
N ASP A 66 -12.41 0.94 10.28
CA ASP A 66 -13.20 0.20 11.27
C ASP A 66 -12.25 -0.28 12.38
N GLY A 67 -12.29 0.40 13.53
CA GLY A 67 -11.42 0.09 14.65
C GLY A 67 -9.95 0.23 14.28
N LYS A 68 -9.20 -0.89 14.41
CA LYS A 68 -7.77 -0.93 14.08
C LYS A 68 -7.50 -1.36 12.64
N ALA A 69 -8.54 -1.57 11.84
CA ALA A 69 -8.39 -1.97 10.45
C ALA A 69 -8.79 -0.82 9.53
N THR A 70 -8.09 -0.71 8.41
CA THR A 70 -8.42 0.25 7.35
C THR A 70 -8.39 -0.48 6.03
N VAL A 71 -9.41 -0.26 5.20
CA VAL A 71 -9.43 -0.75 3.82
C VAL A 71 -9.21 0.45 2.90
N ILE A 72 -8.24 0.34 2.00
CA ILE A 72 -7.98 1.35 0.97
C ILE A 72 -8.20 0.70 -0.39
N GLU A 73 -9.04 1.32 -1.19
CA GLU A 73 -9.15 0.99 -2.61
C GLU A 73 -8.45 2.08 -3.41
N ALA A 74 -7.51 1.69 -4.27
CA ALA A 74 -6.72 2.63 -5.05
C ALA A 74 -6.60 2.16 -6.50
N ARG A 75 -6.47 3.13 -7.40
CA ARG A 75 -6.11 2.87 -8.80
C ARG A 75 -4.63 3.21 -8.98
N VAL A 76 -3.90 2.31 -9.62
CA VAL A 76 -2.49 2.53 -9.97
C VAL A 76 -2.38 2.30 -11.48
N GLY A 77 -2.38 3.38 -12.25
CA GLY A 77 -2.50 3.29 -13.70
C GLY A 77 -3.83 2.64 -14.07
N GLN A 78 -3.79 1.51 -14.77
CA GLN A 78 -4.98 0.75 -15.16
C GLN A 78 -5.28 -0.41 -14.22
N ARG A 79 -4.45 -0.59 -13.19
CA ARG A 79 -4.62 -1.65 -12.20
C ARG A 79 -5.39 -1.13 -11.00
N ARG A 80 -5.97 -2.04 -10.22
CA ARG A 80 -6.68 -1.68 -9.00
C ARG A 80 -6.16 -2.51 -7.84
N CYS A 81 -6.02 -1.84 -6.70
CA CYS A 81 -5.61 -2.48 -5.45
C CYS A 81 -6.67 -2.26 -4.39
N ALA A 82 -7.00 -3.31 -3.66
CA ALA A 82 -7.73 -3.21 -2.40
C ALA A 82 -6.81 -3.74 -1.30
N GLY A 83 -6.42 -2.87 -0.38
CA GLY A 83 -5.54 -3.23 0.72
C GLY A 83 -6.29 -3.22 2.04
N ILE A 84 -6.01 -4.21 2.88
CA ILE A 84 -6.52 -4.29 4.24
C ILE A 84 -5.32 -4.14 5.18
N TYR A 85 -5.35 -3.11 6.02
CA TYR A 85 -4.21 -2.71 6.84
C TYR A 85 -4.61 -2.78 8.31
N ASP A 86 -3.86 -3.59 9.08
CA ASP A 86 -4.06 -3.72 10.52
C ASP A 86 -3.08 -2.81 11.25
N LEU A 87 -3.61 -1.97 12.13
CA LEU A 87 -2.83 -0.98 12.84
C LEU A 87 -2.51 -1.42 14.27
N HIS A 88 -1.31 -1.07 14.72
CA HIS A 88 -0.90 -1.17 16.10
C HIS A 88 -0.13 0.09 16.46
N ASP A 89 -0.54 0.76 17.53
CA ASP A 89 0.05 2.05 17.96
C ASP A 89 0.15 3.07 16.83
N GLY A 90 -0.88 3.14 15.98
CA GLY A 90 -0.97 4.12 14.91
C GLY A 90 -0.15 3.83 13.67
N ARG A 91 0.56 2.69 13.63
CA ARG A 91 1.34 2.25 12.46
C ARG A 91 0.78 0.96 11.92
N ILE A 92 1.07 0.68 10.65
CA ILE A 92 0.67 -0.57 10.01
C ILE A 92 1.54 -1.70 10.54
N ALA A 93 0.92 -2.68 11.20
CA ALA A 93 1.60 -3.87 11.71
C ALA A 93 1.59 -5.01 10.70
N SER A 94 0.52 -5.12 9.91
CA SER A 94 0.40 -6.11 8.84
C SER A 94 -0.57 -5.61 7.79
N ALA A 95 -0.45 -6.14 6.59
CA ALA A 95 -1.33 -5.78 5.49
C ALA A 95 -1.50 -6.95 4.53
N VAL A 96 -2.66 -6.97 3.87
CA VAL A 96 -2.91 -7.86 2.73
C VAL A 96 -3.39 -6.98 1.58
N GLU A 97 -2.76 -7.11 0.42
CA GLU A 97 -3.14 -6.35 -0.76
C GLU A 97 -3.60 -7.27 -1.87
N TYR A 98 -4.74 -6.93 -2.45
CA TYR A 98 -5.38 -7.64 -3.56
C TYR A 98 -5.25 -6.76 -4.80
N TRP A 99 -4.49 -7.22 -5.77
CA TRP A 99 -4.25 -6.47 -7.00
C TRP A 99 -5.01 -7.09 -8.16
N ALA A 100 -5.83 -6.29 -8.83
CA ALA A 100 -6.52 -6.70 -10.04
C ALA A 100 -5.74 -6.20 -11.25
N PRO A 101 -5.55 -7.06 -12.29
CA PRO A 101 -4.88 -6.63 -13.52
C PRO A 101 -5.75 -5.64 -14.28
N PRO A 102 -5.18 -4.94 -15.28
CA PRO A 102 -5.98 -4.10 -16.17
C PRO A 102 -7.09 -4.90 -16.84
N ALA A 103 -8.23 -4.23 -17.10
CA ALA A 103 -9.31 -4.84 -17.85
C ALA A 103 -8.84 -5.24 -19.26
N PRO A 104 -9.36 -6.36 -19.81
CA PRO A 104 -8.97 -6.78 -21.16
C PRO A 104 -9.47 -5.81 -22.25
#